data_14bc1cd249b2155dea7d59c25a085cfd
#
_entry.id   14bc1cd249b2155dea7d59c25a085cfd
#
_cell.length_a   1.000
_cell.length_b   1.000
_cell.length_c   1.000
_cell.angle_alpha   90.00
_cell.angle_beta   90.00
_cell.angle_gamma   90.00
#
_symmetry.space_group_name_H-M   'P 1'
#
loop_
_entity.id
_entity.type
_entity.pdbx_description
1 polymer ?
#
loop_
_entity_poly.entity_id
_entity_poly.type
_entity_poly.pdbx_seq_one_letter_code
_entity_poly.pdbx_strand_id
1 'polypeptide(L)'
;MFLIVLINLYRIIFLYVFSEQLVTVNWQEIVNCLWLGFRLSLKTAGLLALIGFVFSALPQMLIGKWPARVISKSFAYFSIFILTFGVFTRVPYYKLYNSTFNSTLLNVLHDDVWAIYQTVVNEYNFYPALIAVLVITVGLCKILNRILAIEYWQYKVKNSKEILRASIFLLCFLPVFCVLVRFGGGYSYRTGIHWENSGRLSVHILNEAILDDGQAMYRVWFAYKRINKAHKISFTKQDLEKSIDVLGGNRRAKTIDEALKRTVDRQMLSVQPQNVILILGENYAVWPFLDEYKDIGLVDECKKLLNTDKVAYTFNFLSQGSETVMATNALLTGLDNLFLHENYQPTSYREKYSGGIGTIMKNLGYKTYFWYGGFSGWQDVEEFTKAQSFDHFRAADSYPYSEGNVWGAADEYLFTAVRKHIEQYKEEKAFHFVLTMSNHPPFTLDVESKGFKKEKVKNGLPDSIINDEKILNHLGHIWYADKTMCDFIRQVETIKPDTLFTIVGDHAERFSFAKAATRQELSAVPCIFYGKGVQKSWFRHNQVGVHMQLPGTLAEVLGKPGETYTAIMPNMFNNKNNIVVNNYLYVQDNKFDGIGNSNKQVKELSRSTKRVSAWRVLKGNEMN
;
A
#
# COMPACT_ATOMS: atom_id res chain seq x y z
N MET A 1 33.72 -3.55 -9.80
CA MET A 1 33.47 -4.99 -10.03
C MET A 1 32.98 -5.70 -8.77
N PHE A 2 33.67 -5.64 -7.62
CA PHE A 2 33.26 -6.32 -6.39
C PHE A 2 31.80 -6.00 -5.97
N LEU A 3 31.40 -4.74 -5.92
CA LEU A 3 30.05 -4.32 -5.50
C LEU A 3 28.94 -4.85 -6.44
N ILE A 4 29.17 -4.88 -7.76
CA ILE A 4 28.15 -5.39 -8.68
C ILE A 4 27.96 -6.91 -8.54
N VAL A 5 29.06 -7.65 -8.30
CA VAL A 5 29.00 -9.08 -7.99
C VAL A 5 28.21 -9.32 -6.71
N LEU A 6 28.50 -8.53 -5.66
CA LEU A 6 27.82 -8.62 -4.38
C LEU A 6 26.31 -8.35 -4.50
N ILE A 7 25.93 -7.27 -5.18
CA ILE A 7 24.50 -6.93 -5.38
C ILE A 7 23.77 -8.05 -6.13
N ASN A 8 24.40 -8.62 -7.17
CA ASN A 8 23.78 -9.71 -7.91
C ASN A 8 23.72 -11.03 -7.13
N LEU A 9 24.71 -11.31 -6.27
CA LEU A 9 24.65 -12.42 -5.33
C LEU A 9 23.47 -12.26 -4.37
N TYR A 10 23.27 -11.06 -3.82
CA TYR A 10 22.13 -10.77 -2.95
C TYR A 10 20.78 -10.90 -3.67
N ARG A 11 20.71 -10.58 -4.96
CA ARG A 11 19.52 -10.85 -5.79
C ARG A 11 19.24 -12.35 -5.91
N ILE A 12 20.28 -13.15 -6.16
CA ILE A 12 20.13 -14.61 -6.24
C ILE A 12 19.68 -15.16 -4.88
N ILE A 13 20.26 -14.69 -3.77
CA ILE A 13 19.84 -15.08 -2.43
C ILE A 13 18.37 -14.72 -2.19
N PHE A 14 17.93 -13.52 -2.58
CA PHE A 14 16.53 -13.10 -2.47
C PHE A 14 15.61 -14.06 -3.25
N LEU A 15 15.91 -14.37 -4.50
CA LEU A 15 15.14 -15.32 -5.30
C LEU A 15 15.16 -16.73 -4.69
N TYR A 16 16.27 -17.15 -4.12
CA TYR A 16 16.38 -18.45 -3.44
C TYR A 16 15.50 -18.52 -2.18
N VAL A 17 15.49 -17.48 -1.37
CA VAL A 17 14.62 -17.40 -0.16
C VAL A 17 13.13 -17.52 -0.52
N PHE A 18 12.74 -17.07 -1.71
CA PHE A 18 11.36 -17.14 -2.21
C PHE A 18 11.21 -18.13 -3.38
N SER A 19 12.05 -19.17 -3.43
CA SER A 19 12.06 -20.16 -4.53
C SER A 19 10.72 -20.87 -4.72
N GLU A 20 9.93 -21.01 -3.66
CA GLU A 20 8.58 -21.59 -3.72
C GLU A 20 7.64 -20.80 -4.64
N GLN A 21 7.79 -19.47 -4.71
CA GLN A 21 7.04 -18.62 -5.64
C GLN A 21 7.52 -18.77 -7.11
N LEU A 22 8.60 -19.50 -7.34
CA LEU A 22 9.21 -19.68 -8.65
C LEU A 22 8.95 -21.06 -9.28
N VAL A 23 8.28 -21.97 -8.56
CA VAL A 23 8.11 -23.38 -9.00
C VAL A 23 7.44 -23.50 -10.36
N THR A 24 6.49 -22.61 -10.68
CA THR A 24 5.74 -22.61 -11.95
C THR A 24 6.31 -21.64 -12.99
N VAL A 25 7.41 -20.96 -12.66
CA VAL A 25 7.96 -19.88 -13.49
C VAL A 25 8.87 -20.43 -14.58
N ASN A 26 8.70 -19.93 -15.80
CA ASN A 26 9.56 -20.30 -16.92
C ASN A 26 11.01 -19.84 -16.64
N TRP A 27 11.98 -20.75 -16.83
CA TRP A 27 13.41 -20.47 -16.68
C TRP A 27 13.87 -19.22 -17.46
N GLN A 28 13.33 -18.99 -18.66
CA GLN A 28 13.64 -17.81 -19.46
C GLN A 28 13.28 -16.50 -18.74
N GLU A 29 12.20 -16.45 -17.98
CA GLU A 29 11.83 -15.27 -17.19
C GLU A 29 12.81 -15.03 -16.02
N ILE A 30 13.30 -16.10 -15.39
CA ILE A 30 14.33 -15.99 -14.34
C ILE A 30 15.62 -15.41 -14.93
N VAL A 31 16.07 -15.90 -16.09
CA VAL A 31 17.24 -15.38 -16.80
C VAL A 31 17.04 -13.91 -17.18
N ASN A 32 15.87 -13.55 -17.68
CA ASN A 32 15.52 -12.17 -17.99
C ASN A 32 15.53 -11.28 -16.75
N CYS A 33 15.03 -11.76 -15.62
CA CYS A 33 15.09 -11.07 -14.33
C CYS A 33 16.54 -10.79 -13.92
N LEU A 34 17.40 -11.80 -13.96
CA LEU A 34 18.82 -11.67 -13.62
C LEU A 34 19.54 -10.67 -14.55
N TRP A 35 19.26 -10.73 -15.85
CA TRP A 35 19.85 -9.80 -16.83
C TRP A 35 19.39 -8.36 -16.63
N LEU A 36 18.08 -8.13 -16.50
CA LEU A 36 17.52 -6.81 -16.25
C LEU A 36 18.01 -6.26 -14.91
N GLY A 37 18.06 -7.12 -13.89
CA GLY A 37 18.56 -6.78 -12.58
C GLY A 37 20.06 -6.44 -12.58
N PHE A 38 20.89 -7.20 -13.31
CA PHE A 38 22.30 -6.88 -13.49
C PHE A 38 22.47 -5.48 -14.13
N ARG A 39 21.73 -5.21 -15.21
CA ARG A 39 21.75 -3.90 -15.87
C ARG A 39 21.34 -2.77 -14.92
N LEU A 40 20.30 -2.99 -14.12
CA LEU A 40 19.83 -1.97 -13.17
C LEU A 40 20.86 -1.76 -12.06
N SER A 41 21.51 -2.83 -11.58
CA SER A 41 22.55 -2.76 -10.54
C SER A 41 23.83 -2.05 -11.00
N LEU A 42 24.08 -1.92 -12.31
CA LEU A 42 25.14 -1.06 -12.82
C LEU A 42 24.99 0.40 -12.35
N LYS A 43 23.75 0.87 -12.17
CA LYS A 43 23.50 2.23 -11.65
C LYS A 43 23.94 2.35 -10.19
N THR A 44 23.51 1.42 -9.33
CA THR A 44 23.86 1.43 -7.90
C THR A 44 25.35 1.24 -7.70
N ALA A 45 25.94 0.18 -8.30
CA ALA A 45 27.36 -0.09 -8.19
C ALA A 45 28.24 1.00 -8.83
N GLY A 46 27.81 1.55 -9.97
CA GLY A 46 28.50 2.63 -10.66
C GLY A 46 28.48 3.94 -9.88
N LEU A 47 27.34 4.28 -9.25
CA LEU A 47 27.24 5.46 -8.40
C LEU A 47 28.16 5.34 -7.17
N LEU A 48 28.13 4.18 -6.49
CA LEU A 48 29.04 3.92 -5.36
C LEU A 48 30.51 3.96 -5.78
N ALA A 49 30.85 3.46 -6.98
CA ALA A 49 32.19 3.54 -7.52
C ALA A 49 32.62 4.99 -7.81
N LEU A 50 31.75 5.82 -8.38
CA LEU A 50 32.00 7.25 -8.61
C LEU A 50 32.22 8.00 -7.29
N ILE A 51 31.37 7.79 -6.30
CA ILE A 51 31.51 8.39 -4.96
C ILE A 51 32.81 7.92 -4.31
N GLY A 52 33.11 6.62 -4.38
CA GLY A 52 34.37 6.04 -3.88
C GLY A 52 35.60 6.60 -4.58
N PHE A 53 35.52 6.86 -5.89
CA PHE A 53 36.59 7.55 -6.62
C PHE A 53 36.83 8.97 -6.10
N VAL A 54 35.76 9.74 -5.87
CA VAL A 54 35.86 11.09 -5.30
C VAL A 54 36.46 11.03 -3.90
N PHE A 55 36.03 10.11 -3.03
CA PHE A 55 36.60 9.94 -1.68
C PHE A 55 38.04 9.37 -1.68
N SER A 56 38.51 8.84 -2.79
CA SER A 56 39.91 8.43 -2.94
C SER A 56 40.78 9.54 -3.53
N ALA A 57 40.37 10.09 -4.66
CA ALA A 57 41.17 11.04 -5.44
C ALA A 57 41.32 12.40 -4.75
N LEU A 58 40.22 13.01 -4.28
CA LEU A 58 40.25 14.33 -3.63
C LEU A 58 41.05 14.33 -2.34
N PRO A 59 40.84 13.43 -1.36
CA PRO A 59 41.68 13.40 -0.17
C PRO A 59 43.17 13.14 -0.48
N GLN A 60 43.46 12.32 -1.50
CA GLN A 60 44.85 12.08 -1.88
C GLN A 60 45.55 13.36 -2.38
N MET A 61 44.82 14.22 -3.10
CA MET A 61 45.33 15.49 -3.60
C MET A 61 45.46 16.54 -2.49
N LEU A 62 44.53 16.57 -1.52
CA LEU A 62 44.43 17.64 -0.52
C LEU A 62 45.21 17.34 0.76
N ILE A 63 45.17 16.11 1.26
CA ILE A 63 45.66 15.73 2.59
C ILE A 63 46.67 14.56 2.58
N GLY A 64 46.96 14.00 1.41
CA GLY A 64 47.98 12.98 1.22
C GLY A 64 47.46 11.53 1.17
N LYS A 65 48.38 10.61 0.88
CA LYS A 65 48.05 9.21 0.55
C LYS A 65 47.45 8.40 1.72
N TRP A 66 47.90 8.60 2.94
CA TRP A 66 47.48 7.80 4.08
C TRP A 66 46.04 8.13 4.52
N PRO A 67 45.66 9.41 4.72
CA PRO A 67 44.29 9.77 5.02
C PRO A 67 43.32 9.35 3.90
N ALA A 68 43.71 9.52 2.63
CA ALA A 68 42.89 9.10 1.48
C ALA A 68 42.60 7.60 1.49
N ARG A 69 43.59 6.76 1.85
CA ARG A 69 43.41 5.31 1.96
C ARG A 69 42.44 4.94 3.09
N VAL A 70 42.52 5.62 4.23
CA VAL A 70 41.57 5.40 5.35
C VAL A 70 40.17 5.77 4.93
N ILE A 71 39.96 6.95 4.35
CA ILE A 71 38.66 7.44 3.89
C ILE A 71 38.04 6.50 2.84
N SER A 72 38.82 6.09 1.82
CA SER A 72 38.36 5.16 0.79
C SER A 72 37.95 3.82 1.35
N LYS A 73 38.72 3.23 2.26
CA LYS A 73 38.40 1.96 2.90
C LYS A 73 37.18 2.08 3.78
N SER A 74 37.07 3.14 4.58
CA SER A 74 35.90 3.38 5.43
C SER A 74 34.63 3.50 4.59
N PHE A 75 34.68 4.23 3.47
CA PHE A 75 33.56 4.33 2.55
C PHE A 75 33.18 2.97 1.94
N ALA A 76 34.19 2.20 1.50
CA ALA A 76 33.93 0.86 0.94
C ALA A 76 33.32 -0.09 1.98
N TYR A 77 33.79 -0.07 3.22
CA TYR A 77 33.25 -0.90 4.31
C TYR A 77 31.83 -0.48 4.69
N PHE A 78 31.58 0.82 4.75
CA PHE A 78 30.25 1.36 4.97
C PHE A 78 29.29 0.97 3.84
N SER A 79 29.75 1.03 2.58
CA SER A 79 28.94 0.59 1.43
C SER A 79 28.58 -0.90 1.50
N ILE A 80 29.54 -1.76 1.88
CA ILE A 80 29.30 -3.19 2.09
C ILE A 80 28.28 -3.41 3.22
N PHE A 81 28.44 -2.70 4.34
CA PHE A 81 27.52 -2.78 5.46
C PHE A 81 26.09 -2.41 5.04
N ILE A 82 25.90 -1.27 4.36
CA ILE A 82 24.59 -0.80 3.91
C ILE A 82 23.95 -1.79 2.93
N LEU A 83 24.70 -2.33 1.97
CA LEU A 83 24.18 -3.33 1.03
C LEU A 83 23.80 -4.65 1.73
N THR A 84 24.59 -5.08 2.72
CA THR A 84 24.28 -6.28 3.50
C THR A 84 23.07 -6.07 4.39
N PHE A 85 23.00 -4.93 5.09
CA PHE A 85 21.86 -4.54 5.91
C PHE A 85 20.58 -4.44 5.07
N GLY A 86 20.68 -3.85 3.87
CA GLY A 86 19.57 -3.75 2.92
C GLY A 86 18.92 -5.09 2.62
N VAL A 87 19.70 -6.11 2.29
CA VAL A 87 19.17 -7.46 2.01
C VAL A 87 18.49 -8.09 3.22
N PHE A 88 19.07 -7.94 4.41
CA PHE A 88 18.47 -8.48 5.64
C PHE A 88 17.17 -7.79 6.02
N THR A 89 17.01 -6.51 5.68
CA THR A 89 15.75 -5.77 5.88
C THR A 89 14.76 -5.99 4.73
N ARG A 90 15.25 -6.18 3.52
CA ARG A 90 14.42 -6.42 2.32
C ARG A 90 13.60 -7.70 2.42
N VAL A 91 14.17 -8.80 2.92
CA VAL A 91 13.48 -10.09 3.02
C VAL A 91 12.23 -10.00 3.91
N PRO A 92 12.31 -9.56 5.18
CA PRO A 92 11.12 -9.39 6.01
C PRO A 92 10.16 -8.33 5.46
N TYR A 93 10.68 -7.24 4.89
CA TYR A 93 9.86 -6.22 4.25
C TYR A 93 9.03 -6.81 3.09
N TYR A 94 9.65 -7.62 2.23
CA TYR A 94 8.96 -8.30 1.15
C TYR A 94 7.92 -9.31 1.65
N LYS A 95 8.23 -10.06 2.70
CA LYS A 95 7.26 -10.98 3.35
C LYS A 95 6.02 -10.24 3.86
N LEU A 96 6.18 -9.01 4.35
CA LEU A 96 5.09 -8.22 4.90
C LEU A 96 4.27 -7.51 3.82
N TYR A 97 4.96 -6.83 2.88
CA TYR A 97 4.32 -5.94 1.91
C TYR A 97 4.26 -6.48 0.48
N ASN A 98 4.80 -7.68 0.25
CA ASN A 98 4.94 -8.31 -1.06
C ASN A 98 5.57 -7.37 -2.12
N SER A 99 6.41 -6.47 -1.67
CA SER A 99 7.13 -5.47 -2.46
C SER A 99 8.49 -5.20 -1.83
N THR A 100 9.49 -4.88 -2.62
CA THR A 100 10.73 -4.29 -2.09
C THR A 100 10.45 -2.85 -1.63
N PHE A 101 11.43 -2.16 -1.00
CA PHE A 101 11.20 -0.83 -0.43
C PHE A 101 10.45 0.10 -1.38
N ASN A 102 9.30 0.57 -0.97
CA ASN A 102 8.38 1.44 -1.71
C ASN A 102 7.95 2.64 -0.86
N SER A 103 6.93 3.37 -1.31
CA SER A 103 6.42 4.56 -0.60
C SER A 103 5.90 4.28 0.81
N THR A 104 5.46 3.05 1.11
CA THR A 104 5.04 2.64 2.46
C THR A 104 6.12 2.87 3.51
N LEU A 105 7.40 2.80 3.10
CA LEU A 105 8.51 3.10 4.01
C LEU A 105 8.48 4.55 4.53
N LEU A 106 7.84 5.48 3.82
CA LEU A 106 7.72 6.88 4.26
C LEU A 106 6.79 7.05 5.45
N ASN A 107 5.89 6.09 5.70
CA ASN A 107 5.00 6.11 6.85
C ASN A 107 5.75 6.05 8.18
N VAL A 108 6.95 5.47 8.20
CA VAL A 108 7.85 5.50 9.37
C VAL A 108 8.08 6.93 9.89
N LEU A 109 7.95 7.94 9.04
CA LEU A 109 8.09 9.35 9.43
C LEU A 109 6.86 9.88 10.20
N HIS A 110 5.73 9.18 10.13
CA HIS A 110 4.44 9.61 10.67
C HIS A 110 3.84 8.59 11.66
N ASP A 111 4.33 7.35 11.64
CA ASP A 111 3.86 6.28 12.52
C ASP A 111 4.56 6.31 13.90
N ASP A 112 4.01 5.58 14.86
CA ASP A 112 4.62 5.39 16.17
C ASP A 112 5.93 4.58 16.05
N VAL A 113 7.05 5.27 16.18
CA VAL A 113 8.40 4.70 16.09
C VAL A 113 8.61 3.58 17.13
N TRP A 114 7.99 3.70 18.30
CA TRP A 114 8.09 2.67 19.34
C TRP A 114 7.34 1.39 18.96
N ALA A 115 6.13 1.52 18.42
CA ALA A 115 5.36 0.39 17.91
C ALA A 115 6.08 -0.32 16.74
N ILE A 116 6.67 0.44 15.82
CA ILE A 116 7.49 -0.10 14.73
C ILE A 116 8.70 -0.87 15.29
N TYR A 117 9.42 -0.29 16.26
CA TYR A 117 10.56 -0.95 16.90
C TYR A 117 10.16 -2.27 17.56
N GLN A 118 9.07 -2.29 18.34
CA GLN A 118 8.55 -3.49 18.97
C GLN A 118 8.18 -4.57 17.92
N THR A 119 7.54 -4.17 16.83
CA THR A 119 7.20 -5.08 15.73
C THR A 119 8.46 -5.69 15.12
N VAL A 120 9.47 -4.88 14.84
CA VAL A 120 10.73 -5.34 14.22
C VAL A 120 11.49 -6.28 15.15
N VAL A 121 11.53 -5.99 16.44
CA VAL A 121 12.22 -6.83 17.43
C VAL A 121 11.51 -8.16 17.62
N ASN A 122 10.19 -8.14 17.79
CA ASN A 122 9.41 -9.33 18.16
C ASN A 122 9.15 -10.27 16.98
N GLU A 123 8.87 -9.69 15.77
CA GLU A 123 8.48 -10.50 14.61
C GLU A 123 9.65 -10.87 13.69
N TYR A 124 10.70 -10.03 13.63
CA TYR A 124 11.75 -10.20 12.60
C TYR A 124 13.12 -10.55 13.14
N ASN A 125 13.24 -10.98 14.43
CA ASN A 125 14.50 -11.38 15.04
C ASN A 125 15.63 -10.34 14.84
N PHE A 126 15.33 -9.07 15.10
CA PHE A 126 16.20 -7.93 14.79
C PHE A 126 17.65 -8.10 15.27
N TYR A 127 17.86 -8.48 16.53
CA TYR A 127 19.20 -8.57 17.10
C TYR A 127 20.04 -9.70 16.48
N PRO A 128 19.54 -10.95 16.32
CA PRO A 128 20.26 -11.98 15.57
C PRO A 128 20.57 -11.57 14.13
N ALA A 129 19.63 -10.93 13.45
CA ALA A 129 19.84 -10.42 12.09
C ALA A 129 20.95 -9.37 12.04
N LEU A 130 20.97 -8.41 12.97
CA LEU A 130 22.02 -7.38 13.05
C LEU A 130 23.40 -8.00 13.30
N ILE A 131 23.50 -8.99 14.20
CA ILE A 131 24.76 -9.70 14.44
C ILE A 131 25.22 -10.40 13.15
N ALA A 132 24.33 -11.10 12.45
CA ALA A 132 24.64 -11.76 11.18
C ALA A 132 25.14 -10.74 10.13
N VAL A 133 24.48 -9.59 10.01
CA VAL A 133 24.92 -8.49 9.12
C VAL A 133 26.34 -8.05 9.45
N LEU A 134 26.65 -7.84 10.72
CA LEU A 134 27.99 -7.43 11.15
C LEU A 134 29.05 -8.48 10.82
N VAL A 135 28.78 -9.76 11.13
CA VAL A 135 29.71 -10.88 10.84
C VAL A 135 29.98 -10.99 9.33
N ILE A 136 28.92 -10.98 8.52
CA ILE A 136 29.03 -11.07 7.06
C ILE A 136 29.80 -9.85 6.52
N THR A 137 29.49 -8.64 7.00
CA THR A 137 30.19 -7.42 6.60
C THR A 137 31.69 -7.51 6.88
N VAL A 138 32.09 -7.97 8.06
CA VAL A 138 33.50 -8.16 8.42
C VAL A 138 34.18 -9.19 7.50
N GLY A 139 33.50 -10.29 7.19
CA GLY A 139 33.97 -11.29 6.24
C GLY A 139 34.20 -10.73 4.84
N LEU A 140 33.23 -9.98 4.31
CA LEU A 140 33.30 -9.32 3.00
C LEU A 140 34.39 -8.25 2.95
N CYS A 141 34.57 -7.49 4.03
CA CYS A 141 35.66 -6.51 4.14
C CYS A 141 37.05 -7.18 4.12
N LYS A 142 37.19 -8.36 4.76
CA LYS A 142 38.43 -9.15 4.69
C LYS A 142 38.69 -9.62 3.25
N ILE A 143 37.66 -10.10 2.54
CA ILE A 143 37.76 -10.50 1.12
C ILE A 143 38.16 -9.30 0.27
N LEU A 144 37.50 -8.16 0.42
CA LEU A 144 37.85 -6.93 -0.30
C LEU A 144 39.31 -6.53 -0.05
N ASN A 145 39.78 -6.56 1.21
CA ASN A 145 41.18 -6.25 1.53
C ASN A 145 42.16 -7.21 0.84
N ARG A 146 41.86 -8.50 0.75
CA ARG A 146 42.68 -9.47 0.01
C ARG A 146 42.72 -9.13 -1.47
N ILE A 147 41.58 -8.78 -2.09
CA ILE A 147 41.51 -8.36 -3.50
C ILE A 147 42.32 -7.09 -3.72
N LEU A 148 42.20 -6.10 -2.83
CA LEU A 148 42.95 -4.85 -2.94
C LEU A 148 44.47 -4.98 -2.64
N ALA A 149 44.86 -6.06 -1.95
CA ALA A 149 46.29 -6.35 -1.69
C ALA A 149 46.98 -7.00 -2.90
N ILE A 150 46.21 -7.55 -3.89
CA ILE A 150 46.79 -8.05 -5.11
C ILE A 150 47.25 -6.86 -5.94
N GLU A 151 48.56 -6.78 -6.15
CA GLU A 151 49.13 -5.74 -7.00
C GLU A 151 48.83 -6.03 -8.47
N TYR A 152 47.69 -5.47 -8.92
CA TYR A 152 47.44 -5.34 -10.35
C TYR A 152 48.27 -4.19 -10.90
N TRP A 153 48.58 -4.23 -12.16
CA TRP A 153 49.33 -3.27 -12.93
C TRP A 153 49.32 -1.84 -12.36
N GLN A 154 50.46 -1.39 -11.79
CA GLN A 154 50.64 -0.02 -11.30
C GLN A 154 51.16 0.88 -12.42
N TYR A 155 50.30 1.73 -12.97
CA TYR A 155 50.70 2.78 -13.86
C TYR A 155 51.39 3.88 -13.05
N LYS A 156 52.74 3.86 -13.05
CA LYS A 156 53.52 4.92 -12.40
C LYS A 156 53.71 6.08 -13.39
N VAL A 157 52.99 7.17 -13.13
CA VAL A 157 53.17 8.42 -13.88
C VAL A 157 54.57 9.00 -13.61
N LYS A 158 55.43 8.99 -14.61
CA LYS A 158 56.84 9.38 -14.46
C LYS A 158 57.13 10.75 -15.05
N ASN A 159 56.33 11.26 -15.97
CA ASN A 159 56.59 12.54 -16.66
C ASN A 159 55.26 13.22 -17.12
N SER A 160 55.38 14.49 -17.55
CA SER A 160 54.26 15.33 -17.97
C SER A 160 53.45 14.76 -19.12
N LYS A 161 54.09 13.99 -20.04
CA LYS A 161 53.39 13.34 -21.15
C LYS A 161 52.49 12.21 -20.69
N GLU A 162 52.88 11.49 -19.64
CA GLU A 162 52.04 10.43 -19.04
C GLU A 162 50.89 11.02 -18.24
N ILE A 163 51.09 12.15 -17.55
CA ILE A 163 50.02 12.92 -16.92
C ILE A 163 48.99 13.31 -17.97
N LEU A 164 49.43 13.87 -19.09
CA LEU A 164 48.55 14.30 -20.17
C LEU A 164 47.76 13.11 -20.74
N ARG A 165 48.41 11.95 -21.00
CA ARG A 165 47.73 10.72 -21.48
C ARG A 165 46.71 10.22 -20.48
N ALA A 166 47.05 10.16 -19.19
CA ALA A 166 46.11 9.74 -18.15
C ALA A 166 44.92 10.70 -18.03
N SER A 167 45.18 12.02 -18.14
CA SER A 167 44.11 13.03 -18.12
C SER A 167 43.17 12.93 -19.33
N ILE A 168 43.71 12.71 -20.54
CA ILE A 168 42.90 12.50 -21.76
C ILE A 168 42.10 11.21 -21.63
N PHE A 169 42.70 10.11 -21.13
CA PHE A 169 41.96 8.86 -20.88
C PHE A 169 40.79 9.06 -19.92
N LEU A 170 41.03 9.73 -18.79
CA LEU A 170 40.00 10.05 -17.80
C LEU A 170 38.91 10.95 -18.38
N LEU A 171 39.28 11.96 -19.16
CA LEU A 171 38.36 12.89 -19.82
C LEU A 171 37.43 12.17 -20.82
N CYS A 172 37.95 11.16 -21.52
CA CYS A 172 37.15 10.37 -22.46
C CYS A 172 36.36 9.24 -21.77
N PHE A 173 36.97 8.54 -20.82
CA PHE A 173 36.39 7.39 -20.15
C PHE A 173 35.26 7.78 -19.19
N LEU A 174 35.46 8.85 -18.38
CA LEU A 174 34.51 9.22 -17.34
C LEU A 174 33.12 9.60 -17.86
N PRO A 175 32.97 10.39 -18.94
CA PRO A 175 31.66 10.66 -19.55
C PRO A 175 30.97 9.39 -20.06
N VAL A 176 31.72 8.51 -20.75
CA VAL A 176 31.17 7.23 -21.25
C VAL A 176 30.73 6.35 -20.07
N PHE A 177 31.54 6.24 -19.02
CA PHE A 177 31.19 5.52 -17.82
C PHE A 177 29.94 6.10 -17.16
N CYS A 178 29.83 7.44 -17.01
CA CYS A 178 28.66 8.11 -16.48
C CYS A 178 27.40 7.83 -17.33
N VAL A 179 27.50 7.81 -18.65
CA VAL A 179 26.37 7.47 -19.54
C VAL A 179 25.94 6.03 -19.32
N LEU A 180 26.88 5.07 -19.28
CA LEU A 180 26.57 3.67 -19.04
C LEU A 180 25.94 3.43 -17.66
N VAL A 181 26.46 4.08 -16.63
CA VAL A 181 25.88 4.08 -15.27
C VAL A 181 24.48 4.67 -15.29
N ARG A 182 24.32 5.86 -15.91
CA ARG A 182 23.02 6.56 -15.95
C ARG A 182 21.91 5.74 -16.62
N PHE A 183 22.24 4.96 -17.65
CA PHE A 183 21.27 4.19 -18.44
C PHE A 183 21.33 2.67 -18.20
N GLY A 184 22.07 2.19 -17.19
CA GLY A 184 22.18 0.77 -16.86
C GLY A 184 22.69 -0.05 -18.03
N GLY A 185 23.87 0.33 -18.56
CA GLY A 185 24.50 -0.30 -19.72
C GLY A 185 23.92 0.11 -21.08
N GLY A 186 22.93 0.99 -21.12
CA GLY A 186 22.43 1.64 -22.33
C GLY A 186 23.16 2.96 -22.62
N TYR A 187 22.77 3.61 -23.72
CA TYR A 187 23.33 4.90 -24.14
C TYR A 187 22.27 6.01 -24.24
N SER A 188 20.99 5.67 -24.07
CA SER A 188 19.86 6.60 -24.14
C SER A 188 18.73 6.17 -23.24
N TYR A 189 17.73 7.05 -23.05
CA TYR A 189 16.52 6.71 -22.30
C TYR A 189 15.75 5.51 -22.88
N ARG A 190 15.73 5.36 -24.21
CA ARG A 190 15.05 4.27 -24.91
C ARG A 190 15.74 2.91 -24.70
N THR A 191 17.07 2.90 -24.67
CA THR A 191 17.88 1.67 -24.48
C THR A 191 18.21 1.40 -23.02
N GLY A 192 17.93 2.35 -22.15
CA GLY A 192 18.18 2.31 -20.71
C GLY A 192 17.17 1.48 -19.95
N ILE A 193 17.56 1.09 -18.75
CA ILE A 193 16.68 0.52 -17.74
C ILE A 193 16.51 1.48 -16.58
N HIS A 194 15.26 1.62 -16.09
CA HIS A 194 14.88 2.47 -14.97
C HIS A 194 13.97 1.66 -14.06
N TRP A 195 13.92 2.00 -12.77
CA TRP A 195 13.03 1.32 -11.83
C TRP A 195 11.56 1.37 -12.28
N GLU A 196 11.11 2.46 -12.91
CA GLU A 196 9.74 2.61 -13.42
C GLU A 196 9.40 1.70 -14.60
N ASN A 197 10.41 1.28 -15.39
CA ASN A 197 10.22 0.43 -16.56
C ASN A 197 10.80 -0.98 -16.40
N SER A 198 11.20 -1.35 -15.18
CA SER A 198 11.80 -2.65 -14.90
C SER A 198 10.76 -3.77 -14.81
N GLY A 199 9.53 -3.48 -14.35
CA GLY A 199 8.44 -4.44 -14.19
C GLY A 199 7.85 -4.93 -15.50
N ARG A 200 8.56 -5.80 -16.23
CA ARG A 200 8.22 -6.29 -17.58
C ARG A 200 7.90 -7.78 -17.63
N LEU A 201 8.08 -8.48 -16.51
CA LEU A 201 7.91 -9.92 -16.42
C LEU A 201 6.49 -10.26 -15.96
N SER A 202 6.03 -11.47 -16.28
CA SER A 202 4.68 -11.91 -15.94
C SER A 202 4.49 -12.11 -14.42
N VAL A 203 5.57 -12.42 -13.71
CA VAL A 203 5.57 -12.80 -12.31
C VAL A 203 6.02 -11.63 -11.42
N HIS A 204 5.23 -11.31 -10.39
CA HIS A 204 5.44 -10.15 -9.54
C HIS A 204 6.80 -10.16 -8.81
N ILE A 205 7.16 -11.29 -8.18
CA ILE A 205 8.42 -11.40 -7.44
C ILE A 205 9.65 -11.16 -8.33
N LEU A 206 9.60 -11.59 -9.60
CA LEU A 206 10.69 -11.34 -10.53
C LEU A 206 10.84 -9.85 -10.82
N ASN A 207 9.72 -9.12 -10.97
CA ASN A 207 9.73 -7.67 -11.16
C ASN A 207 10.32 -6.94 -9.96
N GLU A 208 9.99 -7.37 -8.75
CA GLU A 208 10.56 -6.82 -7.52
C GLU A 208 12.04 -7.23 -7.34
N ALA A 209 12.43 -8.43 -7.78
CA ALA A 209 13.83 -8.88 -7.71
C ALA A 209 14.75 -8.14 -8.70
N ILE A 210 14.23 -7.58 -9.79
CA ILE A 210 15.01 -6.74 -10.72
C ILE A 210 15.60 -5.53 -9.98
N LEU A 211 14.85 -4.92 -9.03
CA LEU A 211 15.35 -3.83 -8.21
C LEU A 211 16.37 -4.37 -7.19
N ASP A 212 17.52 -3.74 -7.10
CA ASP A 212 18.39 -3.87 -5.93
C ASP A 212 17.99 -2.85 -4.85
N ASP A 213 18.52 -3.00 -3.63
CA ASP A 213 18.12 -2.17 -2.49
C ASP A 213 18.40 -0.68 -2.72
N GLY A 214 19.47 -0.34 -3.45
CA GLY A 214 19.78 1.05 -3.83
C GLY A 214 18.73 1.62 -4.78
N GLN A 215 18.27 0.84 -5.76
CA GLN A 215 17.21 1.26 -6.68
C GLN A 215 15.84 1.27 -6.00
N ALA A 216 15.58 0.35 -5.08
CA ALA A 216 14.36 0.37 -4.27
C ALA A 216 14.32 1.62 -3.36
N MET A 217 15.41 1.95 -2.69
CA MET A 217 15.52 3.21 -1.91
C MET A 217 15.45 4.46 -2.79
N TYR A 218 15.96 4.40 -4.03
CA TYR A 218 15.78 5.48 -4.99
C TYR A 218 14.31 5.65 -5.38
N ARG A 219 13.54 4.56 -5.50
CA ARG A 219 12.08 4.57 -5.69
C ARG A 219 11.38 5.29 -4.53
N VAL A 220 11.73 4.97 -3.27
CA VAL A 220 11.21 5.65 -2.07
C VAL A 220 11.52 7.16 -2.09
N TRP A 221 12.80 7.51 -2.34
CA TRP A 221 13.20 8.92 -2.44
C TRP A 221 12.47 9.67 -3.56
N PHE A 222 12.21 8.99 -4.68
CA PHE A 222 11.47 9.58 -5.77
C PHE A 222 10.00 9.77 -5.42
N ALA A 223 9.38 8.84 -4.68
CA ALA A 223 8.05 8.97 -4.11
C ALA A 223 7.98 10.17 -3.15
N TYR A 224 8.93 10.27 -2.21
CA TYR A 224 9.06 11.44 -1.32
C TYR A 224 9.16 12.77 -2.09
N LYS A 225 9.96 12.82 -3.16
CA LYS A 225 10.02 14.00 -4.03
C LYS A 225 8.70 14.28 -4.75
N ARG A 226 7.97 13.25 -5.15
CA ARG A 226 6.64 13.41 -5.78
C ARG A 226 5.63 13.97 -4.78
N ILE A 227 5.61 13.47 -3.55
CA ILE A 227 4.79 14.00 -2.47
C ILE A 227 5.07 15.49 -2.27
N ASN A 228 6.33 15.87 -2.12
CA ASN A 228 6.72 17.27 -1.97
C ASN A 228 6.53 18.12 -3.24
N LYS A 229 6.55 17.50 -4.43
CA LYS A 229 6.23 18.17 -5.69
C LYS A 229 4.74 18.27 -5.95
N ALA A 230 3.91 17.43 -5.34
CA ALA A 230 2.47 17.58 -5.45
C ALA A 230 2.04 18.99 -5.03
N HIS A 231 2.72 19.57 -4.06
CA HIS A 231 2.57 21.00 -3.74
C HIS A 231 3.02 21.98 -4.87
N LYS A 232 3.71 21.49 -5.90
CA LYS A 232 4.19 22.26 -7.05
C LYS A 232 3.52 21.87 -8.37
N ILE A 233 2.56 20.94 -8.36
CA ILE A 233 1.83 20.57 -9.58
C ILE A 233 0.97 21.77 -9.99
N SER A 234 1.38 22.43 -11.06
CA SER A 234 0.55 23.46 -11.70
C SER A 234 -0.44 22.76 -12.63
N PHE A 235 -1.69 22.73 -12.26
CA PHE A 235 -2.78 22.44 -13.19
C PHE A 235 -3.32 23.76 -13.72
N THR A 236 -3.61 23.80 -15.00
CA THR A 236 -4.37 24.89 -15.57
C THR A 236 -5.85 24.67 -15.24
N LYS A 237 -6.63 25.76 -15.15
CA LYS A 237 -8.09 25.69 -15.03
C LYS A 237 -8.68 24.83 -16.17
N GLN A 238 -8.14 24.96 -17.39
CA GLN A 238 -8.59 24.18 -18.54
C GLN A 238 -8.37 22.67 -18.36
N ASP A 239 -7.28 22.24 -17.68
CA ASP A 239 -7.04 20.84 -17.37
C ASP A 239 -8.03 20.30 -16.34
N LEU A 240 -8.39 21.12 -15.35
CA LEU A 240 -9.43 20.82 -14.37
C LEU A 240 -10.80 20.66 -15.05
N GLU A 241 -11.22 21.63 -15.86
CA GLU A 241 -12.49 21.61 -16.58
C GLU A 241 -12.63 20.37 -17.48
N LYS A 242 -11.57 20.02 -18.23
CA LYS A 242 -11.54 18.79 -19.04
C LYS A 242 -11.66 17.53 -18.16
N SER A 243 -11.03 17.54 -17.00
CA SER A 243 -11.09 16.39 -16.09
C SER A 243 -12.49 16.23 -15.49
N ILE A 244 -13.17 17.32 -15.16
CA ILE A 244 -14.56 17.33 -14.72
C ILE A 244 -15.50 16.77 -15.80
N ASP A 245 -15.31 17.15 -17.07
CA ASP A 245 -16.09 16.60 -18.20
C ASP A 245 -15.92 15.07 -18.30
N VAL A 246 -14.68 14.56 -18.19
CA VAL A 246 -14.40 13.10 -18.21
C VAL A 246 -15.10 12.37 -17.07
N LEU A 247 -15.20 13.02 -15.91
CA LEU A 247 -15.89 12.47 -14.72
C LEU A 247 -17.42 12.64 -14.79
N GLY A 248 -17.95 13.23 -15.85
CA GLY A 248 -19.39 13.46 -16.04
C GLY A 248 -19.94 14.57 -15.17
N GLY A 249 -19.11 15.55 -14.80
CA GLY A 249 -19.47 16.71 -14.02
C GLY A 249 -19.82 17.95 -14.87
N ASN A 250 -20.14 19.05 -14.18
CA ASN A 250 -20.45 20.35 -14.81
C ASN A 250 -19.23 21.29 -14.78
N ARG A 251 -18.50 21.39 -15.89
CA ARG A 251 -17.30 22.24 -15.99
C ARG A 251 -17.57 23.76 -15.84
N ARG A 252 -18.84 24.19 -15.90
CA ARG A 252 -19.21 25.60 -15.75
C ARG A 252 -19.53 26.00 -14.31
N ALA A 253 -19.45 25.05 -13.39
CA ALA A 253 -19.66 25.28 -11.96
C ALA A 253 -18.55 26.21 -11.39
N LYS A 254 -18.86 26.90 -10.30
CA LYS A 254 -17.90 27.77 -9.63
C LYS A 254 -16.98 26.99 -8.68
N THR A 255 -17.48 25.87 -8.15
CA THR A 255 -16.77 25.02 -7.19
C THR A 255 -16.72 23.57 -7.66
N ILE A 256 -15.73 22.82 -7.15
CA ILE A 256 -15.59 21.39 -7.46
C ILE A 256 -16.79 20.60 -6.92
N ASP A 257 -17.25 20.93 -5.71
CA ASP A 257 -18.38 20.24 -5.10
C ASP A 257 -19.67 20.41 -5.92
N GLU A 258 -19.90 21.62 -6.47
CA GLU A 258 -21.01 21.89 -7.39
C GLU A 258 -20.80 21.18 -8.73
N ALA A 259 -19.57 21.19 -9.26
CA ALA A 259 -19.22 20.53 -10.51
C ALA A 259 -19.46 19.02 -10.49
N LEU A 260 -19.24 18.38 -9.36
CA LEU A 260 -19.37 16.93 -9.15
C LEU A 260 -20.65 16.54 -8.43
N LYS A 261 -21.64 17.43 -8.39
CA LYS A 261 -22.96 17.18 -7.80
C LYS A 261 -23.69 16.11 -8.60
N ARG A 262 -24.25 15.14 -7.90
CA ARG A 262 -25.03 14.03 -8.44
C ARG A 262 -26.38 13.96 -7.72
N THR A 263 -27.33 13.29 -8.34
CA THR A 263 -28.69 13.13 -7.81
C THR A 263 -28.96 11.66 -7.55
N VAL A 264 -29.65 11.35 -6.47
CA VAL A 264 -30.15 10.02 -6.16
C VAL A 264 -31.22 9.66 -7.17
N ASP A 265 -30.99 8.57 -7.91
CA ASP A 265 -31.86 8.20 -9.04
C ASP A 265 -33.11 7.43 -8.59
N ARG A 266 -32.96 6.54 -7.59
CA ARG A 266 -34.04 5.65 -7.16
C ARG A 266 -33.98 5.35 -5.67
N GLN A 267 -35.12 5.02 -5.11
CA GLN A 267 -35.17 4.52 -3.74
C GLN A 267 -34.73 3.05 -3.70
N MET A 268 -33.63 2.78 -3.00
CA MET A 268 -33.07 1.43 -2.89
C MET A 268 -33.67 0.66 -1.71
N LEU A 269 -33.91 1.35 -0.59
CA LEU A 269 -34.49 0.78 0.63
C LEU A 269 -35.91 1.32 0.84
N SER A 270 -36.86 0.46 1.17
CA SER A 270 -38.25 0.85 1.48
C SER A 270 -38.35 1.63 2.79
N VAL A 271 -37.48 1.32 3.75
CA VAL A 271 -37.36 2.00 5.06
C VAL A 271 -35.90 2.33 5.29
N GLN A 272 -35.65 3.58 5.68
CA GLN A 272 -34.29 3.99 6.04
C GLN A 272 -33.87 3.32 7.36
N PRO A 273 -32.67 2.69 7.42
CA PRO A 273 -32.17 2.10 8.65
C PRO A 273 -31.87 3.16 9.69
N GLN A 274 -32.17 2.89 10.95
CA GLN A 274 -31.75 3.77 12.04
C GLN A 274 -30.25 3.70 12.29
N ASN A 275 -29.65 2.53 12.14
CA ASN A 275 -28.21 2.37 12.24
C ASN A 275 -27.61 1.97 10.90
N VAL A 276 -26.55 2.65 10.53
CA VAL A 276 -25.66 2.31 9.40
C VAL A 276 -24.27 2.08 9.95
N ILE A 277 -23.71 0.89 9.71
CA ILE A 277 -22.39 0.51 10.21
C ILE A 277 -21.50 0.19 9.02
N LEU A 278 -20.44 0.98 8.83
CA LEU A 278 -19.38 0.67 7.89
C LEU A 278 -18.20 0.10 8.66
N ILE A 279 -17.84 -1.15 8.36
CA ILE A 279 -16.67 -1.81 8.90
C ILE A 279 -15.57 -1.77 7.85
N LEU A 280 -14.48 -1.05 8.16
CA LEU A 280 -13.24 -1.06 7.39
C LEU A 280 -12.30 -2.07 8.06
N GLY A 281 -12.23 -3.26 7.45
CA GLY A 281 -11.47 -4.39 7.98
C GLY A 281 -9.98 -4.28 7.67
N GLU A 282 -9.13 -4.24 8.69
CA GLU A 282 -7.67 -4.28 8.55
C GLU A 282 -7.24 -5.52 7.77
N ASN A 283 -6.57 -5.31 6.63
CA ASN A 283 -6.07 -6.36 5.73
C ASN A 283 -7.12 -7.45 5.41
N TYR A 284 -8.38 -7.06 5.29
CA TYR A 284 -9.49 -7.97 4.99
C TYR A 284 -9.59 -8.14 3.48
N ALA A 285 -8.76 -9.02 2.93
CA ALA A 285 -8.56 -9.23 1.50
C ALA A 285 -9.59 -10.17 0.86
N VAL A 286 -9.71 -10.13 -0.46
CA VAL A 286 -10.58 -11.05 -1.23
C VAL A 286 -10.02 -12.48 -1.29
N TRP A 287 -8.70 -12.68 -1.27
CA TRP A 287 -8.13 -13.98 -1.56
C TRP A 287 -8.69 -15.14 -0.72
N PRO A 288 -9.05 -15.01 0.59
CA PRO A 288 -9.64 -16.11 1.35
C PRO A 288 -11.05 -16.52 0.89
N PHE A 289 -11.71 -15.66 0.12
CA PHE A 289 -13.06 -15.93 -0.44
C PHE A 289 -13.00 -16.70 -1.75
N LEU A 290 -11.88 -16.71 -2.45
CA LEU A 290 -11.73 -17.36 -3.75
C LEU A 290 -11.81 -18.88 -3.61
N ASP A 291 -12.35 -19.54 -4.63
CA ASP A 291 -12.58 -20.99 -4.63
C ASP A 291 -11.30 -21.80 -4.37
N GLU A 292 -10.16 -21.27 -4.80
CA GLU A 292 -8.83 -21.85 -4.60
C GLU A 292 -8.45 -22.02 -3.12
N TYR A 293 -8.97 -21.15 -2.25
CA TYR A 293 -8.64 -21.12 -0.80
C TYR A 293 -9.80 -21.57 0.09
N LYS A 294 -10.89 -22.08 -0.49
CA LYS A 294 -12.10 -22.41 0.25
C LYS A 294 -11.89 -23.45 1.36
N ASP A 295 -10.97 -24.40 1.14
CA ASP A 295 -10.73 -25.51 2.05
C ASP A 295 -9.91 -25.10 3.28
N ILE A 296 -9.30 -23.90 3.28
CA ILE A 296 -8.59 -23.34 4.43
C ILE A 296 -9.58 -22.87 5.51
N GLY A 297 -10.76 -22.37 5.12
CA GLY A 297 -11.85 -22.03 6.03
C GLY A 297 -11.62 -20.78 6.88
N LEU A 298 -10.90 -19.77 6.36
CA LEU A 298 -10.55 -18.55 7.11
C LEU A 298 -11.73 -17.57 7.23
N VAL A 299 -12.64 -17.57 6.26
CA VAL A 299 -13.77 -16.62 6.15
C VAL A 299 -15.12 -17.32 6.11
N ASP A 300 -15.21 -18.46 6.78
CA ASP A 300 -16.41 -19.28 6.81
C ASP A 300 -17.61 -18.56 7.43
N GLU A 301 -17.38 -17.68 8.41
CA GLU A 301 -18.47 -16.95 9.07
C GLU A 301 -19.07 -15.88 8.15
N CYS A 302 -18.23 -15.16 7.40
CA CYS A 302 -18.70 -14.21 6.40
C CYS A 302 -19.37 -14.94 5.23
N LYS A 303 -18.85 -16.08 4.77
CA LYS A 303 -19.49 -16.91 3.74
C LYS A 303 -20.92 -17.31 4.12
N LYS A 304 -21.21 -17.53 5.41
CA LYS A 304 -22.59 -17.77 5.88
C LYS A 304 -23.50 -16.56 5.65
N LEU A 305 -22.99 -15.33 5.87
CA LEU A 305 -23.73 -14.10 5.57
C LEU A 305 -23.98 -13.97 4.05
N LEU A 306 -22.97 -14.28 3.23
CA LEU A 306 -23.08 -14.20 1.76
C LEU A 306 -24.12 -15.18 1.17
N ASN A 307 -24.43 -16.24 1.88
CA ASN A 307 -25.43 -17.24 1.47
C ASN A 307 -26.88 -16.84 1.82
N THR A 308 -27.10 -15.69 2.48
CA THR A 308 -28.43 -15.18 2.81
C THR A 308 -29.04 -14.40 1.63
N ASP A 309 -30.35 -14.11 1.68
CA ASP A 309 -31.04 -13.31 0.65
C ASP A 309 -30.90 -11.79 0.87
N LYS A 310 -30.45 -11.35 2.05
CA LYS A 310 -30.31 -9.96 2.45
C LYS A 310 -28.87 -9.45 2.29
N VAL A 311 -28.21 -9.82 1.21
CA VAL A 311 -26.82 -9.48 0.91
C VAL A 311 -26.63 -9.08 -0.55
N ALA A 312 -25.78 -8.08 -0.78
CA ALA A 312 -25.19 -7.76 -2.09
C ALA A 312 -23.69 -7.60 -1.92
N TYR A 313 -22.89 -8.23 -2.76
CA TYR A 313 -21.43 -8.16 -2.63
C TYR A 313 -20.72 -8.22 -3.97
N THR A 314 -19.49 -7.73 -3.97
CA THR A 314 -18.54 -7.90 -5.08
C THR A 314 -17.14 -8.17 -4.55
N PHE A 315 -16.40 -9.01 -5.27
CA PHE A 315 -14.98 -9.28 -5.07
C PHE A 315 -14.10 -8.56 -6.10
N ASN A 316 -14.69 -7.72 -6.95
CA ASN A 316 -14.01 -6.85 -7.90
C ASN A 316 -13.90 -5.42 -7.36
N PHE A 317 -13.73 -5.28 -6.06
CA PHE A 317 -13.54 -3.99 -5.41
C PHE A 317 -12.05 -3.72 -5.21
N LEU A 318 -11.59 -2.64 -5.84
CA LEU A 318 -10.18 -2.25 -5.81
C LEU A 318 -9.88 -1.44 -4.54
N SER A 319 -8.88 -1.85 -3.78
CA SER A 319 -8.39 -1.01 -2.68
C SER A 319 -7.85 0.33 -3.21
N GLN A 320 -8.01 1.42 -2.45
CA GLN A 320 -7.50 2.74 -2.87
C GLN A 320 -5.97 2.77 -2.92
N GLY A 321 -5.33 1.94 -2.14
CA GLY A 321 -3.88 1.77 -2.07
C GLY A 321 -3.51 0.57 -1.21
N SER A 322 -2.26 0.53 -0.78
CA SER A 322 -1.65 -0.55 -0.02
C SER A 322 -1.63 -0.32 1.50
N GLU A 323 -2.29 0.72 1.97
CA GLU A 323 -2.18 1.20 3.35
C GLU A 323 -3.55 1.58 3.88
N THR A 324 -3.79 1.32 5.17
CA THR A 324 -5.03 1.66 5.89
C THR A 324 -5.37 3.16 5.77
N VAL A 325 -4.36 4.02 5.88
CA VAL A 325 -4.56 5.47 5.76
C VAL A 325 -5.08 5.89 4.39
N MET A 326 -4.67 5.21 3.32
CA MET A 326 -5.14 5.52 1.96
C MET A 326 -6.62 5.20 1.79
N ALA A 327 -7.07 4.04 2.26
CA ALA A 327 -8.47 3.65 2.23
C ALA A 327 -9.32 4.58 3.12
N THR A 328 -8.84 4.85 4.34
CA THR A 328 -9.50 5.75 5.28
C THR A 328 -9.66 7.15 4.70
N ASN A 329 -8.58 7.74 4.14
CA ASN A 329 -8.63 9.06 3.52
C ASN A 329 -9.59 9.10 2.32
N ALA A 330 -9.58 8.07 1.47
CA ALA A 330 -10.50 8.00 0.34
C ALA A 330 -11.98 7.97 0.77
N LEU A 331 -12.30 7.29 1.86
CA LEU A 331 -13.64 7.27 2.43
C LEU A 331 -14.02 8.60 3.11
N LEU A 332 -13.07 9.20 3.85
CA LEU A 332 -13.30 10.45 4.56
C LEU A 332 -13.41 11.66 3.64
N THR A 333 -12.78 11.63 2.47
CA THR A 333 -12.77 12.73 1.51
C THR A 333 -13.64 12.50 0.27
N GLY A 334 -13.88 11.24 -0.11
CA GLY A 334 -14.49 10.87 -1.38
C GLY A 334 -13.57 11.10 -2.60
N LEU A 335 -12.25 11.25 -2.37
CA LEU A 335 -11.26 11.60 -3.40
C LEU A 335 -10.31 10.43 -3.69
N ASP A 336 -9.62 10.51 -4.84
CA ASP A 336 -8.53 9.61 -5.17
C ASP A 336 -7.30 9.96 -4.32
N ASN A 337 -6.70 8.94 -3.70
CA ASN A 337 -5.49 9.13 -2.91
C ASN A 337 -4.26 9.26 -3.82
N LEU A 338 -3.54 10.37 -3.71
CA LEU A 338 -2.37 10.70 -4.52
C LEU A 338 -1.06 10.70 -3.73
N PHE A 339 -1.02 10.05 -2.56
CA PHE A 339 0.07 10.25 -1.60
C PHE A 339 0.21 11.71 -1.19
N LEU A 340 -0.90 12.44 -1.16
CA LEU A 340 -0.94 13.81 -0.68
C LEU A 340 -1.02 13.87 0.84
N HIS A 341 -1.26 12.73 1.50
CA HIS A 341 -1.52 12.65 2.93
C HIS A 341 -2.56 13.71 3.33
N GLU A 342 -3.77 13.54 2.85
CA GLU A 342 -4.90 14.48 3.02
C GLU A 342 -5.11 14.82 4.50
N ASN A 343 -4.88 13.85 5.39
CA ASN A 343 -4.92 13.98 6.84
C ASN A 343 -3.89 14.97 7.42
N TYR A 344 -2.86 15.38 6.67
CA TYR A 344 -1.86 16.39 7.07
C TYR A 344 -1.99 17.70 6.28
N GLN A 345 -2.90 17.78 5.30
CA GLN A 345 -3.01 18.99 4.48
C GLN A 345 -3.80 20.09 5.20
N PRO A 346 -3.27 21.33 5.26
CA PRO A 346 -3.97 22.43 5.92
C PRO A 346 -5.37 22.71 5.38
N THR A 347 -5.59 22.46 4.09
CA THR A 347 -6.90 22.64 3.43
C THR A 347 -7.94 21.70 4.03
N SER A 348 -7.57 20.47 4.38
CA SER A 348 -8.46 19.47 4.98
C SER A 348 -9.00 19.86 6.35
N TYR A 349 -8.37 20.82 7.03
CA TYR A 349 -8.83 21.34 8.32
C TYR A 349 -9.60 22.66 8.20
N ARG A 350 -9.53 23.34 7.04
CA ARG A 350 -10.27 24.56 6.78
C ARG A 350 -11.59 24.31 6.05
N GLU A 351 -11.63 23.26 5.22
CA GLU A 351 -12.76 22.94 4.37
C GLU A 351 -13.17 21.47 4.54
N LYS A 352 -14.48 21.26 4.62
CA LYS A 352 -15.02 19.89 4.60
C LYS A 352 -15.10 19.38 3.18
N TYR A 353 -14.88 18.07 3.03
CA TYR A 353 -15.10 17.42 1.76
C TYR A 353 -16.56 16.97 1.64
N SER A 354 -17.33 17.58 0.73
CA SER A 354 -18.75 17.27 0.54
C SER A 354 -19.00 15.85 0.06
N GLY A 355 -18.02 15.25 -0.64
CA GLY A 355 -18.05 13.86 -1.06
C GLY A 355 -17.58 12.85 -0.01
N GLY A 356 -17.12 13.31 1.16
CA GLY A 356 -16.68 12.47 2.26
C GLY A 356 -17.83 11.80 2.99
N ILE A 357 -17.59 10.58 3.49
CA ILE A 357 -18.65 9.76 4.10
C ILE A 357 -19.27 10.42 5.33
N GLY A 358 -18.48 11.07 6.18
CA GLY A 358 -18.99 11.78 7.35
C GLY A 358 -19.97 12.90 6.97
N THR A 359 -19.62 13.69 5.95
CA THR A 359 -20.48 14.78 5.45
C THR A 359 -21.77 14.24 4.82
N ILE A 360 -21.66 13.19 4.01
CA ILE A 360 -22.83 12.54 3.38
C ILE A 360 -23.79 12.00 4.45
N MET A 361 -23.28 11.26 5.44
CA MET A 361 -24.12 10.68 6.49
C MET A 361 -24.78 11.75 7.36
N LYS A 362 -24.07 12.82 7.65
CA LYS A 362 -24.62 13.95 8.39
C LYS A 362 -25.75 14.65 7.62
N ASN A 363 -25.58 14.84 6.30
CA ASN A 363 -26.62 15.41 5.44
C ASN A 363 -27.87 14.50 5.34
N LEU A 364 -27.70 13.17 5.48
CA LEU A 364 -28.80 12.20 5.57
C LEU A 364 -29.44 12.13 6.98
N GLY A 365 -28.98 12.97 7.92
CA GLY A 365 -29.54 13.10 9.26
C GLY A 365 -29.03 12.06 10.27
N TYR A 366 -27.91 11.43 10.01
CA TYR A 366 -27.25 10.51 10.95
C TYR A 366 -26.31 11.28 11.86
N LYS A 367 -26.27 10.94 13.16
CA LYS A 367 -25.21 11.29 14.06
C LYS A 367 -24.01 10.40 13.77
N THR A 368 -22.80 10.97 13.69
CA THR A 368 -21.65 10.28 13.09
C THR A 368 -20.60 9.92 14.13
N TYR A 369 -20.25 8.65 14.20
CA TYR A 369 -19.28 8.08 15.12
C TYR A 369 -18.15 7.41 14.36
N PHE A 370 -16.92 7.77 14.71
CA PHE A 370 -15.73 7.06 14.22
C PHE A 370 -15.16 6.21 15.37
N TRP A 371 -15.06 4.91 15.16
CA TRP A 371 -14.52 3.94 16.09
C TRP A 371 -13.25 3.34 15.52
N TYR A 372 -12.19 3.35 16.31
CA TYR A 372 -10.88 2.86 15.90
C TYR A 372 -10.33 1.83 16.89
N GLY A 373 -9.90 0.67 16.39
CA GLY A 373 -9.23 -0.36 17.19
C GLY A 373 -7.85 0.05 17.69
N GLY A 374 -7.18 0.99 17.00
CA GLY A 374 -5.88 1.54 17.40
C GLY A 374 -5.98 2.75 18.32
N PHE A 375 -4.85 3.46 18.49
CA PHE A 375 -4.73 4.62 19.36
C PHE A 375 -5.01 5.94 18.63
N SER A 376 -5.59 6.91 19.34
CA SER A 376 -6.03 8.20 18.79
C SER A 376 -4.93 9.02 18.10
N GLY A 377 -3.69 8.90 18.56
CA GLY A 377 -2.54 9.61 17.99
C GLY A 377 -2.06 9.10 16.62
N TRP A 378 -2.62 7.99 16.08
CA TRP A 378 -2.19 7.48 14.78
C TRP A 378 -2.64 8.39 13.64
N GLN A 379 -1.71 8.82 12.79
CA GLN A 379 -1.96 9.54 11.52
C GLN A 379 -2.87 10.78 11.66
N ASP A 380 -2.89 11.43 12.83
CA ASP A 380 -3.80 12.55 13.15
C ASP A 380 -5.28 12.23 12.88
N VAL A 381 -5.66 10.94 12.93
CA VAL A 381 -6.98 10.45 12.52
C VAL A 381 -8.12 11.06 13.35
N GLU A 382 -7.90 11.31 14.62
CA GLU A 382 -8.90 11.94 15.49
C GLU A 382 -9.25 13.34 15.03
N GLU A 383 -8.27 14.21 14.85
CA GLU A 383 -8.48 15.60 14.42
C GLU A 383 -9.00 15.66 12.98
N PHE A 384 -8.49 14.78 12.11
CA PHE A 384 -8.94 14.73 10.74
C PHE A 384 -10.41 14.30 10.61
N THR A 385 -10.85 13.26 11.33
CA THR A 385 -12.25 12.81 11.31
C THR A 385 -13.20 13.86 11.85
N LYS A 386 -12.83 14.55 12.93
CA LYS A 386 -13.60 15.69 13.47
C LYS A 386 -13.74 16.80 12.43
N ALA A 387 -12.65 17.13 11.73
CA ALA A 387 -12.68 18.11 10.64
C ALA A 387 -13.56 17.66 9.47
N GLN A 388 -13.70 16.34 9.25
CA GLN A 388 -14.50 15.73 8.18
C GLN A 388 -15.89 15.26 8.63
N SER A 389 -16.52 16.03 9.51
CA SER A 389 -17.94 15.92 9.90
C SER A 389 -18.30 14.74 10.81
N PHE A 390 -17.35 14.10 11.46
CA PHE A 390 -17.67 13.17 12.53
C PHE A 390 -17.95 13.90 13.84
N ASP A 391 -19.08 13.59 14.49
CA ASP A 391 -19.47 14.20 15.75
C ASP A 391 -18.68 13.61 16.93
N HIS A 392 -18.32 12.34 16.83
CA HIS A 392 -17.61 11.62 17.88
C HIS A 392 -16.50 10.74 17.31
N PHE A 393 -15.36 10.76 17.99
CA PHE A 393 -14.24 9.85 17.78
C PHE A 393 -14.01 9.00 19.02
N ARG A 394 -13.80 7.70 18.85
CA ARG A 394 -13.51 6.73 19.90
C ARG A 394 -12.41 5.80 19.44
N ALA A 395 -11.32 5.68 20.20
CA ALA A 395 -10.20 4.81 19.92
C ALA A 395 -9.92 3.87 21.10
N ALA A 396 -8.97 2.99 21.01
CA ALA A 396 -8.63 2.00 22.04
C ALA A 396 -8.38 2.62 23.41
N ASP A 397 -7.85 3.84 23.47
CA ASP A 397 -7.65 4.62 24.70
C ASP A 397 -8.95 5.17 25.32
N SER A 398 -10.09 5.02 24.67
CA SER A 398 -11.40 5.52 25.14
C SER A 398 -12.38 4.44 25.63
N TYR A 399 -12.01 3.16 25.56
CA TYR A 399 -12.82 2.04 26.06
C TYR A 399 -11.94 0.96 26.71
N PRO A 400 -12.49 0.18 27.68
CA PRO A 400 -11.71 -0.84 28.36
C PRO A 400 -11.38 -2.01 27.46
N TYR A 401 -10.12 -2.47 27.49
CA TYR A 401 -9.68 -3.70 26.87
C TYR A 401 -8.57 -4.36 27.72
N SER A 402 -8.38 -5.68 27.57
CA SER A 402 -7.33 -6.44 28.26
C SER A 402 -6.36 -7.14 27.33
N GLU A 403 -6.69 -7.25 26.03
CA GLU A 403 -5.87 -7.88 25.01
C GLU A 403 -5.78 -7.01 23.77
N GLY A 404 -4.65 -7.11 23.09
CA GLY A 404 -4.35 -6.34 21.89
C GLY A 404 -2.88 -6.48 21.52
N ASN A 405 -2.39 -5.55 20.73
CA ASN A 405 -0.96 -5.45 20.37
C ASN A 405 -0.47 -4.00 20.51
N VAL A 406 0.75 -3.73 20.05
CA VAL A 406 1.37 -2.38 20.17
C VAL A 406 0.63 -1.30 19.36
N TRP A 407 -0.30 -1.69 18.47
CA TRP A 407 -1.08 -0.78 17.65
C TRP A 407 -2.46 -0.48 18.23
N GLY A 408 -3.01 -1.35 19.11
CA GLY A 408 -4.32 -1.13 19.70
C GLY A 408 -4.93 -2.36 20.38
N ALA A 409 -6.24 -2.26 20.63
CA ALA A 409 -7.06 -3.29 21.26
C ALA A 409 -7.46 -4.39 20.27
N ALA A 410 -7.67 -5.60 20.76
CA ALA A 410 -8.24 -6.66 19.96
C ALA A 410 -9.69 -6.34 19.53
N ASP A 411 -10.07 -6.73 18.32
CA ASP A 411 -11.32 -6.32 17.66
C ASP A 411 -12.57 -6.66 18.45
N GLU A 412 -12.56 -7.72 19.26
CA GLU A 412 -13.69 -8.06 20.13
C GLU A 412 -14.03 -6.96 21.15
N TYR A 413 -13.02 -6.22 21.62
CA TYR A 413 -13.24 -5.08 22.55
C TYR A 413 -13.79 -3.87 21.79
N LEU A 414 -13.27 -3.59 20.60
CA LEU A 414 -13.81 -2.55 19.72
C LEU A 414 -15.29 -2.82 19.41
N PHE A 415 -15.61 -4.01 18.92
CA PHE A 415 -16.98 -4.39 18.59
C PHE A 415 -17.90 -4.41 19.82
N THR A 416 -17.38 -4.81 20.99
CA THR A 416 -18.12 -4.72 22.26
C THR A 416 -18.44 -3.28 22.63
N ALA A 417 -17.50 -2.35 22.43
CA ALA A 417 -17.74 -0.92 22.71
C ALA A 417 -18.80 -0.33 21.78
N VAL A 418 -18.73 -0.63 20.47
CA VAL A 418 -19.74 -0.21 19.48
C VAL A 418 -21.12 -0.78 19.84
N ARG A 419 -21.21 -2.08 20.13
CA ARG A 419 -22.46 -2.75 20.49
C ARG A 419 -23.10 -2.14 21.75
N LYS A 420 -22.31 -1.96 22.81
CA LYS A 420 -22.80 -1.31 24.07
C LYS A 420 -23.33 0.09 23.81
N HIS A 421 -22.67 0.85 22.94
CA HIS A 421 -23.16 2.17 22.55
C HIS A 421 -24.53 2.10 21.85
N ILE A 422 -24.67 1.19 20.88
CA ILE A 422 -25.95 0.98 20.17
C ILE A 422 -27.06 0.54 21.15
N GLU A 423 -26.75 -0.33 22.11
CA GLU A 423 -27.69 -0.76 23.17
C GLU A 423 -28.13 0.40 24.05
N GLN A 424 -27.19 1.31 24.40
CA GLN A 424 -27.45 2.45 25.26
C GLN A 424 -28.30 3.52 24.55
N TYR A 425 -28.06 3.76 23.26
CA TYR A 425 -28.69 4.82 22.46
C TYR A 425 -29.60 4.27 21.38
N LYS A 426 -30.53 3.38 21.77
CA LYS A 426 -31.38 2.62 20.83
C LYS A 426 -32.21 3.47 19.88
N GLU A 427 -32.64 4.67 20.29
CA GLU A 427 -33.50 5.54 19.48
C GLU A 427 -32.70 6.52 18.60
N GLU A 428 -31.38 6.51 18.68
CA GLU A 428 -30.54 7.41 17.91
C GLU A 428 -30.40 6.92 16.47
N LYS A 429 -30.59 7.83 15.52
CA LYS A 429 -30.27 7.59 14.11
C LYS A 429 -28.76 7.83 13.92
N ALA A 430 -27.97 6.75 13.81
CA ALA A 430 -26.51 6.82 13.89
C ALA A 430 -25.80 6.11 12.73
N PHE A 431 -24.70 6.71 12.32
CA PHE A 431 -23.69 6.12 11.45
C PHE A 431 -22.44 5.80 12.24
N HIS A 432 -21.99 4.56 12.18
CA HIS A 432 -20.79 4.08 12.84
C HIS A 432 -19.77 3.67 11.78
N PHE A 433 -18.67 4.39 11.69
CA PHE A 433 -17.48 3.97 10.95
C PHE A 433 -16.58 3.20 11.92
N VAL A 434 -16.32 1.93 11.64
CA VAL A 434 -15.55 1.04 12.52
C VAL A 434 -14.30 0.58 11.78
N LEU A 435 -13.13 1.06 12.22
CA LEU A 435 -11.82 0.67 11.70
C LEU A 435 -11.20 -0.36 12.63
N THR A 436 -11.03 -1.60 12.14
CA THR A 436 -10.47 -2.71 12.92
C THR A 436 -8.94 -2.70 12.98
N MET A 437 -8.33 -3.56 13.80
CA MET A 437 -6.89 -3.54 14.05
C MET A 437 -6.25 -4.93 14.19
N SER A 438 -6.99 -5.98 14.58
CA SER A 438 -6.38 -7.24 15.03
C SER A 438 -5.61 -8.01 13.96
N ASN A 439 -5.90 -7.78 12.68
CA ASN A 439 -5.16 -8.41 11.58
C ASN A 439 -3.92 -7.59 11.14
N HIS A 440 -3.41 -6.72 12.02
CA HIS A 440 -2.17 -5.97 11.84
C HIS A 440 -1.00 -6.63 12.62
N PRO A 441 0.20 -6.80 12.01
CA PRO A 441 1.38 -7.25 12.77
C PRO A 441 1.79 -6.24 13.86
N PRO A 442 2.38 -6.72 14.98
CA PRO A 442 2.71 -8.11 15.27
C PRO A 442 1.47 -8.94 15.61
N PHE A 443 1.43 -10.17 15.12
CA PHE A 443 0.33 -11.10 15.34
C PHE A 443 0.48 -11.77 16.72
N THR A 444 0.17 -11.05 17.78
CA THR A 444 0.44 -11.46 19.17
C THR A 444 -0.76 -12.02 19.93
N LEU A 445 -1.95 -11.95 19.34
CA LEU A 445 -3.15 -12.50 19.97
C LEU A 445 -3.09 -14.02 19.97
N ASP A 446 -3.45 -14.63 21.10
CA ASP A 446 -3.62 -16.08 21.21
C ASP A 446 -4.93 -16.52 20.52
N VAL A 447 -4.87 -16.66 19.21
CA VAL A 447 -6.03 -17.01 18.39
C VAL A 447 -6.54 -18.44 18.65
N GLU A 448 -5.69 -19.35 19.17
CA GLU A 448 -6.08 -20.70 19.53
C GLU A 448 -6.99 -20.69 20.76
N SER A 449 -6.70 -19.86 21.76
CA SER A 449 -7.60 -19.66 22.90
C SER A 449 -8.95 -19.07 22.49
N LYS A 450 -9.02 -18.33 21.37
CA LYS A 450 -10.26 -17.79 20.78
C LYS A 450 -11.02 -18.82 19.93
N GLY A 451 -10.46 -20.02 19.77
CA GLY A 451 -11.10 -21.15 19.07
C GLY A 451 -10.55 -21.44 17.67
N PHE A 452 -9.47 -20.78 17.26
CA PHE A 452 -8.79 -21.11 16.01
C PHE A 452 -8.20 -22.52 16.06
N LYS A 453 -8.48 -23.33 15.02
CA LYS A 453 -8.01 -24.72 14.94
C LYS A 453 -6.96 -24.85 13.84
N LYS A 454 -5.69 -24.76 14.20
CA LYS A 454 -4.55 -24.89 13.29
C LYS A 454 -4.64 -26.14 12.42
N GLU A 455 -5.00 -27.28 13.00
CA GLU A 455 -5.06 -28.56 12.28
C GLU A 455 -6.13 -28.56 11.17
N LYS A 456 -7.24 -27.83 11.37
CA LYS A 456 -8.27 -27.67 10.31
C LYS A 456 -7.70 -26.89 9.12
N VAL A 457 -6.98 -25.81 9.40
CA VAL A 457 -6.41 -24.91 8.38
C VAL A 457 -5.28 -25.59 7.61
N LYS A 458 -4.45 -26.40 8.28
CA LYS A 458 -3.37 -27.15 7.65
C LYS A 458 -3.82 -28.02 6.48
N ASN A 459 -5.03 -28.60 6.55
CA ASN A 459 -5.56 -29.46 5.49
C ASN A 459 -5.70 -28.77 4.12
N GLY A 460 -5.81 -27.45 4.09
CA GLY A 460 -5.90 -26.64 2.86
C GLY A 460 -4.62 -25.94 2.47
N LEU A 461 -3.50 -26.15 3.19
CA LEU A 461 -2.25 -25.46 2.96
C LEU A 461 -1.26 -26.30 2.12
N PRO A 462 -0.42 -25.66 1.31
CA PRO A 462 0.73 -26.31 0.67
C PRO A 462 1.71 -26.87 1.71
N ASP A 463 2.35 -28.01 1.39
CA ASP A 463 3.35 -28.67 2.27
C ASP A 463 4.50 -27.73 2.69
N SER A 464 4.84 -26.79 1.84
CA SER A 464 5.91 -25.82 2.07
C SER A 464 5.68 -24.86 3.24
N ILE A 465 4.41 -24.60 3.61
CA ILE A 465 4.04 -23.65 4.65
C ILE A 465 3.20 -24.27 5.78
N ILE A 466 2.82 -25.54 5.66
CA ILE A 466 1.94 -26.24 6.62
C ILE A 466 2.48 -26.25 8.07
N ASN A 467 3.78 -26.16 8.24
CA ASN A 467 4.47 -26.13 9.53
C ASN A 467 5.12 -24.77 9.85
N ASP A 468 4.83 -23.72 9.07
CA ASP A 468 5.31 -22.37 9.39
C ASP A 468 4.38 -21.71 10.43
N GLU A 469 4.81 -21.74 11.70
CA GLU A 469 4.04 -21.18 12.81
C GLU A 469 3.71 -19.69 12.64
N LYS A 470 4.56 -18.90 11.99
CA LYS A 470 4.28 -17.48 11.74
C LYS A 470 3.16 -17.32 10.72
N ILE A 471 3.16 -18.12 9.66
CA ILE A 471 2.09 -18.13 8.67
C ILE A 471 0.79 -18.62 9.31
N LEU A 472 0.83 -19.74 10.05
CA LEU A 472 -0.34 -20.28 10.74
C LEU A 472 -0.95 -19.26 11.72
N ASN A 473 -0.12 -18.54 12.45
CA ASN A 473 -0.58 -17.50 13.35
C ASN A 473 -1.20 -16.32 12.60
N HIS A 474 -0.60 -15.88 11.50
CA HIS A 474 -1.20 -14.84 10.64
C HIS A 474 -2.57 -15.29 10.08
N LEU A 475 -2.67 -16.52 9.58
CA LEU A 475 -3.95 -17.08 9.11
C LEU A 475 -4.99 -17.13 10.25
N GLY A 476 -4.55 -17.41 11.47
CA GLY A 476 -5.37 -17.36 12.67
C GLY A 476 -5.95 -15.95 12.94
N HIS A 477 -5.17 -14.90 12.67
CA HIS A 477 -5.64 -13.52 12.83
C HIS A 477 -6.66 -13.13 11.74
N ILE A 478 -6.51 -13.61 10.50
CA ILE A 478 -7.54 -13.45 9.44
C ILE A 478 -8.84 -14.14 9.88
N TRP A 479 -8.75 -15.38 10.35
CA TRP A 479 -9.90 -16.12 10.88
C TRP A 479 -10.56 -15.41 12.06
N TYR A 480 -9.76 -14.88 12.99
CA TYR A 480 -10.26 -14.14 14.14
C TYR A 480 -10.99 -12.85 13.73
N ALA A 481 -10.44 -12.09 12.78
CA ALA A 481 -11.08 -10.89 12.27
C ALA A 481 -12.44 -11.20 11.62
N ASP A 482 -12.52 -12.24 10.79
CA ASP A 482 -13.77 -12.70 10.17
C ASP A 482 -14.80 -13.11 11.23
N LYS A 483 -14.38 -13.95 12.18
CA LYS A 483 -15.24 -14.44 13.25
C LYS A 483 -15.80 -13.32 14.12
N THR A 484 -14.94 -12.45 14.65
CA THR A 484 -15.37 -11.40 15.59
C THR A 484 -16.26 -10.36 14.92
N MET A 485 -15.97 -10.01 13.67
CA MET A 485 -16.81 -9.12 12.87
C MET A 485 -18.19 -9.74 12.62
N CYS A 486 -18.27 -11.00 12.21
CA CYS A 486 -19.55 -11.67 11.95
C CYS A 486 -20.34 -11.93 13.24
N ASP A 487 -19.69 -12.23 14.36
CA ASP A 487 -20.33 -12.32 15.67
C ASP A 487 -20.95 -10.97 16.09
N PHE A 488 -20.23 -9.88 15.90
CA PHE A 488 -20.74 -8.53 16.13
C PHE A 488 -21.96 -8.22 15.26
N ILE A 489 -21.93 -8.52 13.97
CA ILE A 489 -23.06 -8.30 13.05
C ILE A 489 -24.30 -9.04 13.56
N ARG A 490 -24.18 -10.32 13.92
CA ARG A 490 -25.29 -11.13 14.46
C ARG A 490 -25.83 -10.55 15.77
N GLN A 491 -24.96 -10.10 16.67
CA GLN A 491 -25.37 -9.49 17.93
C GLN A 491 -26.13 -8.18 17.70
N VAL A 492 -25.62 -7.29 16.85
CA VAL A 492 -26.30 -6.03 16.54
C VAL A 492 -27.61 -6.26 15.82
N GLU A 493 -27.68 -7.23 14.90
CA GLU A 493 -28.93 -7.59 14.21
C GLU A 493 -30.03 -8.06 15.18
N THR A 494 -29.66 -8.72 16.28
CA THR A 494 -30.61 -9.09 17.34
C THR A 494 -31.14 -7.87 18.08
N ILE A 495 -30.33 -6.82 18.24
CA ILE A 495 -30.70 -5.59 18.97
C ILE A 495 -31.46 -4.61 18.07
N LYS A 496 -30.98 -4.48 16.82
CA LYS A 496 -31.45 -3.55 15.80
C LYS A 496 -31.55 -4.27 14.43
N PRO A 497 -32.66 -5.00 14.17
CA PRO A 497 -32.82 -5.82 12.96
C PRO A 497 -32.83 -5.05 11.64
N ASP A 498 -33.04 -3.73 11.69
CA ASP A 498 -33.05 -2.83 10.54
C ASP A 498 -31.69 -2.15 10.26
N THR A 499 -30.63 -2.60 10.93
CA THR A 499 -29.28 -2.09 10.70
C THR A 499 -28.79 -2.46 9.28
N LEU A 500 -28.22 -1.46 8.59
CA LEU A 500 -27.48 -1.68 7.35
C LEU A 500 -25.99 -1.79 7.67
N PHE A 501 -25.39 -2.90 7.30
CA PHE A 501 -23.95 -3.10 7.38
C PHE A 501 -23.33 -2.94 5.99
N THR A 502 -22.19 -2.28 5.96
CA THR A 502 -21.26 -2.24 4.83
C THR A 502 -19.91 -2.73 5.30
N ILE A 503 -19.41 -3.81 4.73
CA ILE A 503 -18.14 -4.41 5.07
C ILE A 503 -17.21 -4.22 3.89
N VAL A 504 -16.03 -3.64 4.12
CA VAL A 504 -15.00 -3.46 3.09
C VAL A 504 -13.63 -3.64 3.74
N GLY A 505 -12.70 -4.31 3.05
CA GLY A 505 -11.31 -4.35 3.49
C GLY A 505 -10.61 -3.04 3.17
N ASP A 506 -9.58 -2.67 3.91
CA ASP A 506 -8.77 -1.48 3.63
C ASP A 506 -7.75 -1.72 2.51
N HIS A 507 -6.99 -2.80 2.59
CA HIS A 507 -6.03 -3.24 1.57
C HIS A 507 -5.87 -4.78 1.56
N ALA A 508 -5.05 -5.33 0.63
CA ALA A 508 -4.94 -6.76 0.38
C ALA A 508 -3.51 -7.28 0.20
N GLU A 509 -2.49 -6.48 0.45
CA GLU A 509 -1.12 -6.81 0.03
C GLU A 509 -0.41 -7.87 0.88
N ARG A 510 -0.93 -8.19 2.08
CA ARG A 510 -0.29 -9.16 2.99
C ARG A 510 -0.68 -10.59 2.65
N PHE A 511 -0.16 -11.08 1.54
CA PHE A 511 -0.40 -12.45 1.07
C PHE A 511 0.70 -13.40 1.59
N SER A 512 0.31 -14.47 2.29
CA SER A 512 1.25 -15.34 3.02
C SER A 512 1.57 -16.66 2.32
N PHE A 513 1.10 -16.89 1.09
CA PHE A 513 1.33 -18.15 0.36
C PHE A 513 2.62 -18.12 -0.45
N ALA A 514 3.23 -19.33 -0.61
CA ALA A 514 4.47 -19.54 -1.35
C ALA A 514 4.32 -19.56 -2.88
N LYS A 515 3.22 -19.07 -3.45
CA LYS A 515 2.99 -18.98 -4.89
C LYS A 515 3.05 -17.54 -5.39
N ALA A 516 3.20 -17.37 -6.69
CA ALA A 516 3.04 -16.08 -7.35
C ALA A 516 1.58 -15.61 -7.22
N ALA A 517 1.35 -14.54 -6.48
CA ALA A 517 0.03 -13.97 -6.30
C ALA A 517 -0.44 -13.21 -7.54
N THR A 518 -1.72 -13.35 -7.87
CA THR A 518 -2.38 -12.56 -8.91
C THR A 518 -2.58 -11.11 -8.46
N ARG A 519 -2.82 -10.20 -9.41
CA ARG A 519 -3.16 -8.81 -9.07
C ARG A 519 -4.44 -8.69 -8.26
N GLN A 520 -5.41 -9.55 -8.48
CA GLN A 520 -6.63 -9.60 -7.69
C GLN A 520 -6.32 -9.94 -6.23
N GLU A 521 -5.55 -10.99 -5.98
CA GLU A 521 -5.16 -11.41 -4.63
C GLU A 521 -4.40 -10.31 -3.87
N LEU A 522 -3.62 -9.49 -4.59
CA LEU A 522 -2.79 -8.42 -4.00
C LEU A 522 -3.49 -7.07 -3.85
N SER A 523 -4.68 -6.88 -4.44
CA SER A 523 -5.29 -5.55 -4.48
C SER A 523 -6.79 -5.51 -4.31
N ALA A 524 -7.47 -6.66 -4.39
CA ALA A 524 -8.90 -6.71 -4.22
C ALA A 524 -9.29 -6.92 -2.75
N VAL A 525 -10.29 -6.18 -2.32
CA VAL A 525 -10.96 -6.32 -1.03
C VAL A 525 -12.43 -6.61 -1.23
N PRO A 526 -13.11 -7.36 -0.33
CA PRO A 526 -14.55 -7.54 -0.44
C PRO A 526 -15.27 -6.22 -0.18
N CYS A 527 -16.38 -6.01 -0.91
CA CYS A 527 -17.33 -4.97 -0.60
C CYS A 527 -18.71 -5.63 -0.48
N ILE A 528 -19.26 -5.62 0.73
CA ILE A 528 -20.45 -6.37 1.10
C ILE A 528 -21.45 -5.41 1.73
N PHE A 529 -22.67 -5.37 1.21
CA PHE A 529 -23.83 -4.75 1.84
C PHE A 529 -24.70 -5.86 2.43
N TYR A 530 -25.05 -5.74 3.69
CA TYR A 530 -25.83 -6.74 4.41
C TYR A 530 -26.88 -6.07 5.30
N GLY A 531 -28.10 -6.58 5.30
CA GLY A 531 -29.17 -6.10 6.16
C GLY A 531 -30.55 -6.18 5.51
N LYS A 532 -31.56 -5.79 6.27
CA LYS A 532 -32.95 -5.82 5.83
C LYS A 532 -33.16 -4.92 4.60
N GLY A 533 -33.73 -5.47 3.55
CA GLY A 533 -34.03 -4.76 2.29
C GLY A 533 -32.88 -4.76 1.28
N VAL A 534 -31.69 -5.21 1.65
CA VAL A 534 -30.59 -5.45 0.70
C VAL A 534 -30.95 -6.64 -0.19
N GLN A 535 -30.67 -6.56 -1.47
CA GLN A 535 -30.99 -7.59 -2.46
C GLN A 535 -29.75 -8.00 -3.25
N LYS A 536 -29.59 -9.28 -3.53
CA LYS A 536 -28.51 -9.82 -4.38
C LYS A 536 -28.42 -9.13 -5.75
N SER A 537 -29.55 -8.70 -6.28
CA SER A 537 -29.66 -7.99 -7.56
C SER A 537 -29.09 -6.58 -7.57
N TRP A 538 -28.70 -6.01 -6.44
CA TRP A 538 -28.08 -4.68 -6.39
C TRP A 538 -26.80 -4.62 -7.20
N PHE A 539 -26.00 -5.66 -7.15
CA PHE A 539 -24.77 -5.76 -7.90
C PHE A 539 -24.89 -6.74 -9.07
N ARG A 540 -24.30 -6.36 -10.19
CA ARG A 540 -24.12 -7.24 -11.34
C ARG A 540 -23.05 -8.29 -10.99
N HIS A 541 -23.04 -9.40 -11.70
CA HIS A 541 -22.04 -10.46 -11.49
C HIS A 541 -20.58 -9.96 -11.59
N ASN A 542 -20.31 -9.00 -12.48
CA ASN A 542 -19.00 -8.40 -12.67
C ASN A 542 -18.90 -6.98 -12.09
N GLN A 543 -19.71 -6.62 -11.10
CA GLN A 543 -19.73 -5.28 -10.51
C GLN A 543 -18.35 -4.92 -9.99
N VAL A 544 -17.83 -3.75 -10.40
CA VAL A 544 -16.58 -3.20 -9.88
C VAL A 544 -16.85 -2.04 -8.93
N GLY A 545 -15.89 -1.79 -8.02
CA GLY A 545 -15.94 -0.68 -7.09
C GLY A 545 -14.54 -0.27 -6.60
N VAL A 546 -14.46 0.88 -5.96
CA VAL A 546 -13.26 1.42 -5.32
C VAL A 546 -13.65 2.31 -4.14
N HIS A 547 -12.78 2.45 -3.13
CA HIS A 547 -13.12 3.17 -1.89
C HIS A 547 -13.70 4.56 -2.10
N MET A 548 -13.14 5.38 -3.00
CA MET A 548 -13.66 6.73 -3.27
C MET A 548 -15.08 6.78 -3.85
N GLN A 549 -15.62 5.65 -4.35
CA GLN A 549 -17.02 5.55 -4.80
C GLN A 549 -17.99 5.21 -3.67
N LEU A 550 -17.50 4.60 -2.59
CA LEU A 550 -18.37 4.03 -1.55
C LEU A 550 -19.22 5.08 -0.84
N PRO A 551 -18.71 6.30 -0.51
CA PRO A 551 -19.56 7.36 0.05
C PRO A 551 -20.75 7.71 -0.84
N GLY A 552 -20.52 7.92 -2.13
CA GLY A 552 -21.59 8.19 -3.11
C GLY A 552 -22.52 7.00 -3.34
N THR A 553 -22.02 5.77 -3.20
CA THR A 553 -22.84 4.56 -3.28
C THR A 553 -23.78 4.45 -2.07
N LEU A 554 -23.30 4.79 -0.87
CA LEU A 554 -24.15 4.85 0.32
C LEU A 554 -25.16 5.99 0.26
N ALA A 555 -24.80 7.14 -0.34
CA ALA A 555 -25.76 8.20 -0.62
C ALA A 555 -26.92 7.72 -1.51
N GLU A 556 -26.61 6.92 -2.55
CA GLU A 556 -27.65 6.33 -3.42
C GLU A 556 -28.53 5.32 -2.69
N VAL A 557 -27.94 4.48 -1.81
CA VAL A 557 -28.68 3.45 -1.06
C VAL A 557 -29.63 4.08 -0.03
N LEU A 558 -29.19 5.14 0.64
CA LEU A 558 -29.87 5.73 1.78
C LEU A 558 -30.69 6.97 1.44
N GLY A 559 -30.38 7.65 0.33
CA GLY A 559 -31.02 8.88 -0.08
C GLY A 559 -32.41 8.66 -0.69
N LYS A 560 -33.19 9.72 -0.74
CA LYS A 560 -34.47 9.76 -1.44
C LYS A 560 -34.26 10.24 -2.89
N PRO A 561 -35.05 9.75 -3.86
CA PRO A 561 -35.00 10.23 -5.22
C PRO A 561 -35.07 11.76 -5.30
N GLY A 562 -34.16 12.37 -6.04
CA GLY A 562 -34.02 13.81 -6.17
C GLY A 562 -33.10 14.49 -5.15
N GLU A 563 -32.73 13.84 -4.04
CA GLU A 563 -31.69 14.35 -3.14
C GLU A 563 -30.32 14.36 -3.85
N THR A 564 -29.46 15.26 -3.42
CA THR A 564 -28.17 15.45 -4.10
C THR A 564 -26.99 15.18 -3.18
N TYR A 565 -25.91 14.65 -3.75
CA TYR A 565 -24.64 14.42 -3.09
C TYR A 565 -23.47 14.75 -4.03
N THR A 566 -22.27 14.94 -3.48
CA THR A 566 -21.05 15.15 -4.28
C THR A 566 -20.29 13.84 -4.39
N ALA A 567 -19.81 13.47 -5.59
CA ALA A 567 -18.94 12.32 -5.79
C ALA A 567 -18.06 12.49 -7.02
N ILE A 568 -16.76 12.22 -6.86
CA ILE A 568 -15.77 12.33 -7.95
C ILE A 568 -16.05 11.34 -9.08
N MET A 569 -16.51 10.15 -8.77
CA MET A 569 -16.94 9.14 -9.74
C MET A 569 -18.44 8.85 -9.58
N PRO A 570 -19.12 8.36 -10.62
CA PRO A 570 -20.44 7.78 -10.47
C PRO A 570 -20.43 6.70 -9.37
N ASN A 571 -21.52 6.59 -8.60
CA ASN A 571 -21.69 5.49 -7.64
C ASN A 571 -21.58 4.13 -8.33
N MET A 572 -21.45 3.05 -7.56
CA MET A 572 -21.23 1.71 -8.14
C MET A 572 -22.38 1.26 -9.06
N PHE A 573 -23.63 1.64 -8.77
CA PHE A 573 -24.80 1.26 -9.57
C PHE A 573 -24.85 1.99 -10.92
N ASN A 574 -24.34 3.22 -10.96
CA ASN A 574 -24.38 4.10 -12.13
C ASN A 574 -23.07 4.13 -12.93
N ASN A 575 -22.10 3.27 -12.58
CA ASN A 575 -20.86 3.10 -13.31
C ASN A 575 -21.10 2.29 -14.61
N LYS A 576 -21.58 2.98 -15.67
CA LYS A 576 -21.98 2.37 -16.95
C LYS A 576 -20.83 1.62 -17.63
N ASN A 577 -19.61 2.14 -17.53
CA ASN A 577 -18.43 1.54 -18.16
C ASN A 577 -17.84 0.38 -17.35
N ASN A 578 -18.33 0.18 -16.13
CA ASN A 578 -17.84 -0.83 -15.19
C ASN A 578 -16.31 -0.81 -15.03
N ILE A 579 -15.73 0.41 -14.93
CA ILE A 579 -14.29 0.67 -14.80
C ILE A 579 -14.04 1.44 -13.51
N VAL A 580 -13.06 1.00 -12.74
CA VAL A 580 -12.52 1.73 -11.59
C VAL A 580 -11.00 1.80 -11.66
N VAL A 581 -10.45 2.80 -11.02
CA VAL A 581 -9.00 3.07 -10.99
C VAL A 581 -8.55 3.44 -9.59
N ASN A 582 -7.31 3.11 -9.27
CA ASN A 582 -6.57 3.69 -8.16
C ASN A 582 -5.25 4.30 -8.67
N ASN A 583 -4.24 4.45 -7.82
CA ASN A 583 -2.96 5.03 -8.21
C ASN A 583 -2.20 4.23 -9.29
N TYR A 584 -2.36 2.92 -9.34
CA TYR A 584 -1.53 2.02 -10.16
C TYR A 584 -2.31 1.08 -11.04
N LEU A 585 -3.49 0.67 -10.58
CA LEU A 585 -4.29 -0.40 -11.17
C LEU A 585 -5.64 0.14 -11.66
N TYR A 586 -6.25 -0.62 -12.53
CA TYR A 586 -7.66 -0.52 -12.88
C TYR A 586 -8.31 -1.88 -12.82
N VAL A 587 -9.63 -1.87 -12.62
CA VAL A 587 -10.46 -3.07 -12.76
C VAL A 587 -11.54 -2.78 -13.78
N GLN A 588 -11.68 -3.69 -14.71
CA GLN A 588 -12.75 -3.69 -15.70
C GLN A 588 -13.16 -5.14 -15.96
N ASP A 589 -14.46 -5.45 -15.84
CA ASP A 589 -15.03 -6.75 -16.17
C ASP A 589 -14.24 -7.94 -15.59
N ASN A 590 -14.00 -7.93 -14.30
CA ASN A 590 -13.21 -8.92 -13.53
C ASN A 590 -11.70 -8.94 -13.84
N LYS A 591 -11.21 -8.08 -14.71
CA LYS A 591 -9.79 -8.00 -15.04
C LYS A 591 -9.09 -6.91 -14.23
N PHE A 592 -8.08 -7.31 -13.47
CA PHE A 592 -7.17 -6.43 -12.74
C PHE A 592 -5.89 -6.23 -13.55
N ASP A 593 -5.54 -4.99 -13.91
CA ASP A 593 -4.31 -4.71 -14.66
C ASP A 593 -3.72 -3.33 -14.31
N GLY A 594 -2.45 -3.11 -14.71
CA GLY A 594 -1.76 -1.84 -14.52
C GLY A 594 -2.26 -0.75 -15.46
N ILE A 595 -2.43 0.48 -14.96
CA ILE A 595 -2.88 1.63 -15.78
C ILE A 595 -1.94 1.86 -16.97
N GLY A 596 -0.65 1.55 -16.85
CA GLY A 596 0.31 1.66 -17.95
C GLY A 596 -0.09 0.86 -19.19
N ASN A 597 -0.69 -0.32 -19.00
CA ASN A 597 -1.10 -1.26 -20.04
C ASN A 597 -2.53 -1.00 -20.57
N SER A 598 -3.23 -0.02 -20.01
CA SER A 598 -4.65 0.22 -20.28
C SER A 598 -4.88 1.02 -21.56
N ASN A 599 -6.14 1.03 -22.01
CA ASN A 599 -6.61 1.85 -23.11
C ASN A 599 -6.65 3.36 -22.76
N LYS A 600 -6.98 4.21 -23.73
CA LYS A 600 -7.06 5.66 -23.57
C LYS A 600 -8.09 6.08 -22.53
N GLN A 601 -9.25 5.42 -22.49
CA GLN A 601 -10.35 5.74 -21.58
C GLN A 601 -9.92 5.57 -20.10
N VAL A 602 -9.30 4.45 -19.75
CA VAL A 602 -8.79 4.17 -18.39
C VAL A 602 -7.72 5.18 -17.99
N LYS A 603 -6.79 5.50 -18.92
CA LYS A 603 -5.74 6.51 -18.68
C LYS A 603 -6.31 7.90 -18.44
N GLU A 604 -7.33 8.29 -19.21
CA GLU A 604 -8.01 9.56 -19.02
C GLU A 604 -8.81 9.60 -17.72
N LEU A 605 -9.52 8.54 -17.36
CA LEU A 605 -10.22 8.41 -16.07
C LEU A 605 -9.24 8.57 -14.91
N SER A 606 -8.17 7.78 -14.88
CA SER A 606 -7.13 7.86 -13.83
C SER A 606 -6.46 9.23 -13.75
N ARG A 607 -6.22 9.88 -14.88
CA ARG A 607 -5.65 11.23 -14.88
C ARG A 607 -6.64 12.25 -14.33
N SER A 608 -7.92 12.09 -14.65
CA SER A 608 -8.96 13.03 -14.26
C SER A 608 -9.30 12.93 -12.78
N THR A 609 -9.43 11.71 -12.21
CA THR A 609 -9.62 11.54 -10.76
C THR A 609 -8.47 12.17 -9.99
N LYS A 610 -7.23 11.93 -10.43
CA LYS A 610 -6.02 12.47 -9.79
C LYS A 610 -5.97 14.01 -9.84
N ARG A 611 -6.28 14.60 -10.99
CA ARG A 611 -6.22 16.07 -11.15
C ARG A 611 -7.26 16.78 -10.29
N VAL A 612 -8.49 16.28 -10.28
CA VAL A 612 -9.55 16.88 -9.49
C VAL A 612 -9.26 16.72 -8.00
N SER A 613 -8.82 15.53 -7.57
CA SER A 613 -8.43 15.28 -6.17
C SER A 613 -7.26 16.17 -5.75
N ALA A 614 -6.21 16.26 -6.57
CA ALA A 614 -5.07 17.13 -6.26
C ALA A 614 -5.46 18.60 -6.17
N TRP A 615 -6.32 19.07 -7.08
CA TRP A 615 -6.84 20.45 -7.01
C TRP A 615 -7.59 20.68 -5.70
N ARG A 616 -8.57 19.81 -5.41
CA ARG A 616 -9.43 19.94 -4.23
C ARG A 616 -8.63 19.95 -2.92
N VAL A 617 -7.60 19.10 -2.84
CA VAL A 617 -6.74 18.99 -1.65
C VAL A 617 -5.75 20.15 -1.54
N LEU A 618 -5.15 20.60 -2.64
CA LEU A 618 -4.07 21.59 -2.61
C LEU A 618 -4.54 23.04 -2.76
N LYS A 619 -5.61 23.26 -3.51
CA LYS A 619 -6.13 24.60 -3.84
C LYS A 619 -7.49 24.91 -3.22
N GLY A 620 -8.20 23.88 -2.70
CA GLY A 620 -9.53 24.03 -2.12
C GLY A 620 -10.66 23.81 -3.14
N ASN A 621 -11.84 24.29 -2.79
CA ASN A 621 -13.07 24.01 -3.54
C ASN A 621 -13.28 24.92 -4.76
N GLU A 622 -12.68 26.10 -4.79
CA GLU A 622 -12.85 27.07 -5.88
C GLU A 622 -12.18 26.60 -7.18
N MET A 623 -12.85 26.82 -8.31
CA MET A 623 -12.36 26.47 -9.65
C MET A 623 -11.69 27.65 -10.37
N ASN A 624 -11.38 28.73 -9.66
CA ASN A 624 -10.78 29.94 -10.23
C ASN A 624 -9.24 29.92 -10.20
#